data_c7da9eb6ecad3bbb6f7f7d58b9b8f5ee
#
_entry.id   c7da9eb6ecad3bbb6f7f7d58b9b8f5ee
#
_cell.length_a   1.000
_cell.length_b   1.000
_cell.length_c   1.000
_cell.angle_alpha   90.00
_cell.angle_beta   90.00
_cell.angle_gamma   90.00
#
_symmetry.space_group_name_H-M   'P 1'
#
loop_
_entity.id
_entity.type
_entity.pdbx_description
1 polymer ?
#
loop_
_entity_poly.entity_id
_entity_poly.type
_entity_poly.pdbx_seq_one_letter_code
_entity_poly.pdbx_strand_id
1 'polypeptide(L)'
;MVKNLIIKSSYSMLPDGSLKSNWGDLLRSTVLLECIEGPFLWLTDARGKGLLRWFMEPENIITMGDETGALFASMPVKILNADNYVPDRELFMKLTGSWHGFIPDSRGGVAPQNPMVAATEPYRGGAGPISYQQALVEGLGFKWDEQDYATCRIEHETVSDVGLNNNVHAEWISKMWPAENWERSADALGKFCSVAWQQGLDDLDEYIRWMAACRLIVTQDTLGLHLASALRKRVVAIVGPTENREFSYARIVSLKPESRDCMPCNEPSCRMGSSCLSEVAVEEVLNAVKGMLSGKGSGNPTTTLHTR
;
A
#
# COMPACT_ATOMS: atom_id res chain seq x y z
N MET A 1 -7.78 8.93 27.98
CA MET A 1 -9.12 8.98 27.31
C MET A 1 -8.86 9.02 25.82
N VAL A 2 -9.42 8.05 25.06
CA VAL A 2 -9.27 7.97 23.58
C VAL A 2 -9.88 9.21 22.95
N LYS A 3 -9.18 9.81 21.99
CA LYS A 3 -9.64 11.00 21.27
C LYS A 3 -10.00 10.71 19.81
N ASN A 4 -9.33 9.72 19.21
CA ASN A 4 -9.47 9.39 17.80
C ASN A 4 -9.79 7.90 17.63
N LEU A 5 -10.76 7.59 16.77
CA LEU A 5 -11.05 6.24 16.31
C LEU A 5 -10.80 6.17 14.80
N ILE A 6 -9.80 5.41 14.38
CA ILE A 6 -9.56 5.11 12.97
C ILE A 6 -10.35 3.85 12.62
N ILE A 7 -11.05 3.86 11.51
CA ILE A 7 -11.73 2.69 10.96
C ILE A 7 -11.12 2.39 9.59
N LYS A 8 -10.40 1.27 9.50
CA LYS A 8 -9.89 0.73 8.24
C LYS A 8 -9.64 -0.76 8.38
N SER A 9 -10.32 -1.53 7.57
CA SER A 9 -10.21 -2.97 7.48
C SER A 9 -9.24 -3.39 6.36
N SER A 10 -8.94 -4.70 6.30
CA SER A 10 -8.18 -5.31 5.21
C SER A 10 -9.01 -5.62 3.97
N TYR A 11 -10.22 -5.06 3.87
CA TYR A 11 -11.13 -5.23 2.74
C TYR A 11 -11.54 -3.88 2.15
N SER A 12 -11.98 -3.93 0.90
CA SER A 12 -12.65 -2.80 0.23
C SER A 12 -13.87 -3.32 -0.52
N MET A 13 -14.93 -2.54 -0.57
CA MET A 13 -16.11 -2.86 -1.36
C MET A 13 -15.89 -2.47 -2.81
N LEU A 14 -16.14 -3.41 -3.72
CA LEU A 14 -16.12 -3.18 -5.15
C LEU A 14 -17.42 -2.54 -5.65
N PRO A 15 -17.45 -1.99 -6.87
CA PRO A 15 -18.67 -1.40 -7.44
C PRO A 15 -19.87 -2.35 -7.57
N ASP A 16 -19.62 -3.65 -7.64
CA ASP A 16 -20.66 -4.70 -7.66
C ASP A 16 -21.16 -5.10 -6.28
N GLY A 17 -20.66 -4.47 -5.21
CA GLY A 17 -21.01 -4.74 -3.82
C GLY A 17 -20.25 -5.91 -3.18
N SER A 18 -19.38 -6.61 -3.90
CA SER A 18 -18.53 -7.64 -3.32
C SER A 18 -17.38 -7.06 -2.50
N LEU A 19 -16.87 -7.83 -1.52
CA LEU A 19 -15.71 -7.44 -0.73
C LEU A 19 -14.46 -8.11 -1.29
N LYS A 20 -13.42 -7.32 -1.48
CA LYS A 20 -12.10 -7.78 -1.90
C LYS A 20 -11.05 -7.49 -0.83
N SER A 21 -10.19 -8.47 -0.58
CA SER A 21 -9.02 -8.29 0.29
C SER A 21 -8.10 -7.21 -0.28
N ASN A 22 -7.75 -6.23 0.54
CA ASN A 22 -6.95 -5.08 0.15
C ASN A 22 -5.95 -4.68 1.24
N TRP A 23 -4.92 -5.49 1.40
CA TRP A 23 -3.83 -5.24 2.34
C TRP A 23 -3.01 -4.00 1.99
N GLY A 24 -2.90 -3.68 0.70
CA GLY A 24 -2.20 -2.50 0.23
C GLY A 24 -2.85 -1.22 0.75
N ASP A 25 -4.19 -1.11 0.68
CA ASP A 25 -4.93 0.05 1.17
C ASP A 25 -4.83 0.16 2.70
N LEU A 26 -4.86 -0.97 3.41
CA LEU A 26 -4.65 -0.96 4.86
C LEU A 26 -3.27 -0.42 5.22
N LEU A 27 -2.21 -0.85 4.51
CA LEU A 27 -0.85 -0.33 4.72
C LEU A 27 -0.73 1.15 4.36
N ARG A 28 -1.27 1.57 3.22
CA ARG A 28 -1.27 2.98 2.79
C ARG A 28 -1.95 3.89 3.82
N SER A 29 -3.01 3.41 4.45
CA SER A 29 -3.73 4.18 5.47
C SER A 29 -2.95 4.35 6.78
N THR A 30 -1.86 3.59 7.01
CA THR A 30 -0.99 3.80 8.18
C THR A 30 -0.33 5.19 8.19
N VAL A 31 -0.30 5.91 7.08
CA VAL A 31 0.08 7.33 7.01
C VAL A 31 -0.69 8.19 8.02
N LEU A 32 -1.91 7.80 8.40
CA LEU A 32 -2.71 8.51 9.40
C LEU A 32 -2.05 8.55 10.78
N LEU A 33 -1.18 7.60 11.10
CA LEU A 33 -0.43 7.60 12.37
C LEU A 33 0.54 8.77 12.47
N GLU A 34 1.00 9.31 11.33
CA GLU A 34 1.85 10.51 11.27
C GLU A 34 1.03 11.82 11.35
N CYS A 35 -0.31 11.73 11.24
CA CYS A 35 -1.21 12.88 11.25
C CYS A 35 -1.96 13.07 12.56
N ILE A 36 -2.05 12.00 13.37
CA ILE A 36 -2.92 11.97 14.56
C ILE A 36 -2.14 12.40 15.79
N GLU A 37 -2.70 13.37 16.50
CA GLU A 37 -2.21 13.78 17.81
C GLU A 37 -3.02 13.13 18.94
N GLY A 38 -2.30 12.58 19.92
CA GLY A 38 -2.85 12.02 21.14
C GLY A 38 -3.36 10.58 21.01
N PRO A 39 -4.07 10.07 22.04
CA PRO A 39 -4.49 8.68 22.11
C PRO A 39 -5.49 8.31 21.01
N PHE A 40 -5.26 7.16 20.37
CA PHE A 40 -6.13 6.63 19.33
C PHE A 40 -6.39 5.14 19.50
N LEU A 41 -7.44 4.66 18.83
CA LEU A 41 -7.71 3.25 18.60
C LEU A 41 -7.95 3.03 17.10
N TRP A 42 -7.55 1.85 16.62
CA TRP A 42 -7.74 1.44 15.24
C TRP A 42 -8.69 0.24 15.18
N LEU A 43 -9.86 0.45 14.62
CA LEU A 43 -10.85 -0.60 14.40
C LEU A 43 -10.62 -1.26 13.04
N THR A 44 -10.42 -2.57 13.05
CA THR A 44 -10.13 -3.37 11.85
C THR A 44 -10.73 -4.77 11.96
N ASP A 45 -10.54 -5.62 10.97
CA ASP A 45 -10.85 -7.05 11.01
C ASP A 45 -9.68 -7.88 11.58
N ALA A 46 -9.91 -9.17 11.82
CA ALA A 46 -8.90 -10.07 12.41
C ALA A 46 -7.62 -10.17 11.55
N ARG A 47 -7.75 -10.13 10.21
CA ARG A 47 -6.60 -10.15 9.30
C ARG A 47 -5.85 -8.83 9.36
N GLY A 48 -6.57 -7.71 9.36
CA GLY A 48 -6.00 -6.38 9.52
C GLY A 48 -5.21 -6.24 10.83
N LYS A 49 -5.71 -6.80 11.94
CA LYS A 49 -4.99 -6.86 13.22
C LYS A 49 -3.65 -7.59 13.07
N GLY A 50 -3.63 -8.71 12.34
CA GLY A 50 -2.40 -9.47 12.07
C GLY A 50 -1.32 -8.66 11.38
N LEU A 51 -1.70 -7.73 10.50
CA LEU A 51 -0.78 -6.82 9.83
C LEU A 51 -0.41 -5.61 10.72
N LEU A 52 -1.41 -4.93 11.29
CA LEU A 52 -1.21 -3.67 12.01
C LEU A 52 -0.37 -3.80 13.27
N ARG A 53 -0.33 -4.98 13.90
CA ARG A 53 0.53 -5.24 15.09
C ARG A 53 2.03 -5.01 14.83
N TRP A 54 2.44 -4.95 13.57
CA TRP A 54 3.81 -4.61 13.20
C TRP A 54 4.08 -3.09 13.17
N PHE A 55 3.03 -2.27 13.27
CA PHE A 55 3.11 -0.81 13.12
C PHE A 55 2.72 -0.05 14.39
N MET A 56 1.93 -0.64 15.26
CA MET A 56 1.43 0.00 16.49
C MET A 56 1.31 -1.01 17.63
N GLU A 57 1.11 -0.50 18.85
CA GLU A 57 0.91 -1.36 20.01
C GLU A 57 -0.41 -2.16 19.88
N PRO A 58 -0.43 -3.44 20.32
CA PRO A 58 -1.60 -4.30 20.20
C PRO A 58 -2.85 -3.74 20.90
N GLU A 59 -2.69 -3.00 22.00
CA GLU A 59 -3.78 -2.35 22.73
C GLU A 59 -4.44 -1.21 21.96
N ASN A 60 -3.79 -0.68 20.94
CA ASN A 60 -4.38 0.32 20.04
C ASN A 60 -5.21 -0.31 18.93
N ILE A 61 -5.24 -1.65 18.80
CA ILE A 61 -5.93 -2.36 17.71
C ILE A 61 -7.15 -3.09 18.28
N ILE A 62 -8.33 -2.72 17.78
CA ILE A 62 -9.59 -3.36 18.11
C ILE A 62 -10.07 -4.16 16.90
N THR A 63 -10.53 -5.36 17.16
CA THR A 63 -11.11 -6.22 16.13
C THR A 63 -12.62 -6.06 16.10
N MET A 64 -13.20 -5.94 14.91
CA MET A 64 -14.65 -5.98 14.72
C MET A 64 -15.21 -7.30 15.27
N GLY A 65 -16.29 -7.21 16.05
CA GLY A 65 -16.89 -8.36 16.73
C GLY A 65 -16.42 -8.58 18.18
N ASP A 66 -15.38 -7.87 18.64
CA ASP A 66 -15.03 -7.85 20.06
C ASP A 66 -16.11 -7.05 20.84
N GLU A 67 -16.39 -7.40 22.11
CA GLU A 67 -17.39 -6.72 22.98
C GLU A 67 -17.10 -5.23 23.23
N THR A 68 -16.06 -4.70 22.63
CA THR A 68 -15.57 -3.33 22.74
C THR A 68 -16.51 -2.26 22.18
N GLY A 69 -17.53 -2.65 21.41
CA GLY A 69 -18.60 -1.71 20.98
C GLY A 69 -19.26 -0.94 22.11
N ALA A 70 -19.32 -1.52 23.32
CA ALA A 70 -19.83 -0.86 24.51
C ALA A 70 -18.93 0.30 25.01
N LEU A 71 -17.61 0.23 24.75
CA LEU A 71 -16.66 1.27 25.15
C LEU A 71 -16.84 2.58 24.38
N PHE A 72 -17.30 2.51 23.12
CA PHE A 72 -17.49 3.68 22.26
C PHE A 72 -18.86 4.33 22.37
N ALA A 73 -19.88 3.59 22.87
CA ALA A 73 -21.25 4.09 22.96
C ALA A 73 -21.41 5.30 23.89
N SER A 74 -20.42 5.57 24.76
CA SER A 74 -20.50 6.61 25.78
C SER A 74 -19.48 7.74 25.66
N MET A 75 -18.51 7.66 24.71
CA MET A 75 -17.47 8.66 24.58
C MET A 75 -17.50 9.32 23.19
N PRO A 76 -17.71 10.65 23.11
CA PRO A 76 -17.58 11.35 21.85
C PRO A 76 -16.12 11.29 21.38
N VAL A 77 -15.87 10.70 20.22
CA VAL A 77 -14.57 10.58 19.61
C VAL A 77 -14.57 11.23 18.22
N LYS A 78 -13.39 11.64 17.75
CA LYS A 78 -13.21 11.95 16.33
C LYS A 78 -13.08 10.63 15.57
N ILE A 79 -14.03 10.32 14.70
CA ILE A 79 -14.08 9.09 13.92
C ILE A 79 -13.50 9.38 12.53
N LEU A 80 -12.43 8.69 12.21
CA LEU A 80 -11.69 8.79 10.95
C LEU A 80 -11.95 7.51 10.15
N ASN A 81 -13.02 7.51 9.34
CA ASN A 81 -13.42 6.32 8.60
C ASN A 81 -12.83 6.32 7.18
N ALA A 82 -11.89 5.41 6.93
CA ALA A 82 -11.26 5.16 5.64
C ALA A 82 -11.84 3.96 4.88
N ASP A 83 -12.89 3.30 5.43
CA ASP A 83 -13.58 2.20 4.76
C ASP A 83 -14.80 2.68 3.97
N ASN A 84 -14.89 2.26 2.71
CA ASN A 84 -15.99 2.56 1.79
C ASN A 84 -17.21 1.63 1.97
N TYR A 85 -17.30 0.93 3.09
CA TYR A 85 -18.41 0.03 3.44
C TYR A 85 -18.58 -0.04 4.96
N VAL A 86 -19.68 -0.65 5.41
CA VAL A 86 -19.99 -0.87 6.82
C VAL A 86 -19.74 -2.35 7.16
N PRO A 87 -18.59 -2.68 7.77
CA PRO A 87 -18.27 -4.07 8.09
C PRO A 87 -19.10 -4.64 9.25
N ASP A 88 -19.51 -3.78 10.19
CA ASP A 88 -20.37 -4.13 11.33
C ASP A 88 -21.40 -3.02 11.57
N ARG A 89 -22.63 -3.27 11.11
CA ARG A 89 -23.70 -2.28 11.18
C ARG A 89 -24.12 -1.96 12.61
N GLU A 90 -24.15 -2.96 13.48
CA GLU A 90 -24.58 -2.77 14.88
C GLU A 90 -23.59 -1.88 15.63
N LEU A 91 -22.29 -2.13 15.42
CA LEU A 91 -21.23 -1.30 15.97
C LEU A 91 -21.30 0.14 15.43
N PHE A 92 -21.43 0.31 14.10
CA PHE A 92 -21.49 1.65 13.49
C PHE A 92 -22.66 2.48 14.03
N MET A 93 -23.82 1.87 14.29
CA MET A 93 -24.97 2.56 14.86
C MET A 93 -24.77 3.00 16.31
N LYS A 94 -23.85 2.37 17.03
CA LYS A 94 -23.49 2.70 18.42
C LYS A 94 -22.40 3.76 18.55
N LEU A 95 -21.63 4.01 17.47
CA LEU A 95 -20.55 4.98 17.48
C LEU A 95 -21.10 6.40 17.58
N THR A 96 -20.67 7.14 18.59
CA THR A 96 -21.02 8.55 18.79
C THR A 96 -19.78 9.42 18.59
N GLY A 97 -19.91 10.53 17.83
CA GLY A 97 -18.78 11.44 17.60
C GLY A 97 -18.86 12.21 16.29
N SER A 98 -17.79 12.89 15.97
CA SER A 98 -17.65 13.60 14.69
C SER A 98 -17.03 12.69 13.63
N TRP A 99 -17.79 12.40 12.59
CA TRP A 99 -17.36 11.56 11.47
C TRP A 99 -16.58 12.37 10.43
N HIS A 100 -15.48 11.80 9.96
CA HIS A 100 -14.66 12.29 8.87
C HIS A 100 -14.34 11.14 7.91
N GLY A 101 -14.36 11.39 6.62
CA GLY A 101 -14.09 10.37 5.61
C GLY A 101 -15.34 9.79 5.00
N PHE A 102 -15.50 8.48 5.05
CA PHE A 102 -16.77 7.82 4.69
C PHE A 102 -17.75 7.90 5.88
N ILE A 103 -18.82 8.65 5.71
CA ILE A 103 -19.80 8.90 6.77
C ILE A 103 -21.04 8.03 6.61
N PRO A 104 -21.70 7.59 7.70
CA PRO A 104 -22.95 6.84 7.64
C PRO A 104 -24.01 7.56 6.80
N ASP A 105 -24.69 6.83 5.93
CA ASP A 105 -25.79 7.34 5.11
C ASP A 105 -27.15 6.85 5.61
N SER A 106 -28.24 7.44 5.07
CA SER A 106 -29.62 7.12 5.43
C SER A 106 -30.06 5.70 5.03
N ARG A 107 -29.28 5.00 4.19
CA ARG A 107 -29.58 3.63 3.72
C ARG A 107 -28.88 2.57 4.59
N GLY A 108 -28.09 3.00 5.58
CA GLY A 108 -27.32 2.11 6.45
C GLY A 108 -26.00 1.65 5.85
N GLY A 109 -25.53 2.37 4.84
CA GLY A 109 -24.18 2.29 4.27
C GLY A 109 -23.32 3.47 4.70
N VAL A 110 -22.28 3.76 3.92
CA VAL A 110 -21.45 4.94 4.06
C VAL A 110 -21.30 5.64 2.71
N ALA A 111 -21.07 6.97 2.77
CA ALA A 111 -20.82 7.78 1.59
C ALA A 111 -19.58 8.66 1.82
N PRO A 112 -18.80 8.98 0.78
CA PRO A 112 -17.66 9.87 0.91
C PRO A 112 -18.12 11.29 1.24
N GLN A 113 -17.53 11.88 2.27
CA GLN A 113 -17.88 13.23 2.75
C GLN A 113 -17.45 14.33 1.78
N ASN A 114 -16.43 14.09 0.99
CA ASN A 114 -15.85 15.04 0.05
C ASN A 114 -15.17 14.34 -1.14
N PRO A 115 -14.81 15.08 -2.21
CA PRO A 115 -14.18 14.50 -3.41
C PRO A 115 -12.85 13.80 -3.13
N MET A 116 -12.06 14.23 -2.12
CA MET A 116 -10.80 13.61 -1.77
C MET A 116 -11.01 12.21 -1.18
N VAL A 117 -12.00 12.05 -0.31
CA VAL A 117 -12.40 10.73 0.21
C VAL A 117 -12.92 9.84 -0.92
N ALA A 118 -13.74 10.38 -1.83
CA ALA A 118 -14.22 9.63 -2.98
C ALA A 118 -13.07 9.14 -3.90
N ALA A 119 -11.98 9.90 -3.97
CA ALA A 119 -10.80 9.54 -4.76
C ALA A 119 -10.01 8.34 -4.18
N THR A 120 -10.25 7.97 -2.92
CA THR A 120 -9.65 6.77 -2.29
C THR A 120 -10.41 5.48 -2.60
N GLU A 121 -11.60 5.56 -3.22
CA GLU A 121 -12.36 4.37 -3.60
C GLU A 121 -11.62 3.58 -4.68
N PRO A 122 -11.50 2.24 -4.51
CA PRO A 122 -10.90 1.40 -5.53
C PRO A 122 -11.68 1.49 -6.84
N TYR A 123 -10.96 1.45 -7.97
CA TYR A 123 -11.53 1.41 -9.32
C TYR A 123 -12.30 2.67 -9.79
N ARG A 124 -12.25 3.78 -9.08
CA ARG A 124 -12.81 5.06 -9.55
C ARG A 124 -11.85 5.90 -10.40
N GLY A 125 -10.87 5.29 -11.04
CA GLY A 125 -9.95 5.98 -11.95
C GLY A 125 -8.79 6.70 -11.24
N GLY A 126 -8.55 6.40 -9.97
CA GLY A 126 -7.47 6.98 -9.17
C GLY A 126 -7.77 8.39 -8.66
N ALA A 127 -6.90 8.88 -7.78
CA ALA A 127 -7.01 10.20 -7.16
C ALA A 127 -6.66 11.38 -8.12
N GLY A 128 -6.67 11.16 -9.43
CA GLY A 128 -6.23 12.18 -10.38
C GLY A 128 -4.72 12.47 -10.21
N PRO A 129 -4.33 13.76 -10.03
CA PRO A 129 -2.92 14.14 -9.91
C PRO A 129 -2.29 13.85 -8.54
N ILE A 130 -3.01 13.30 -7.57
CA ILE A 130 -2.54 13.08 -6.19
C ILE A 130 -2.44 11.60 -5.84
N SER A 131 -1.64 11.25 -4.82
CA SER A 131 -1.54 9.88 -4.32
C SER A 131 -2.76 9.49 -3.48
N TYR A 132 -2.95 8.18 -3.26
CA TYR A 132 -3.98 7.67 -2.34
C TYR A 132 -3.75 8.22 -0.91
N GLN A 133 -2.52 8.25 -0.43
CA GLN A 133 -2.18 8.77 0.89
C GLN A 133 -2.55 10.24 1.02
N GLN A 134 -2.20 11.07 0.03
CA GLN A 134 -2.59 12.47 0.02
C GLN A 134 -4.11 12.63 0.02
N ALA A 135 -4.82 11.90 -0.85
CA ALA A 135 -6.28 11.94 -0.91
C ALA A 135 -6.92 11.55 0.43
N LEU A 136 -6.38 10.52 1.09
CA LEU A 136 -6.86 10.07 2.40
C LEU A 136 -6.61 11.12 3.49
N VAL A 137 -5.39 11.62 3.59
CA VAL A 137 -4.98 12.61 4.60
C VAL A 137 -5.81 13.88 4.49
N GLU A 138 -5.87 14.48 3.29
CA GLU A 138 -6.64 15.71 3.05
C GLU A 138 -8.15 15.46 3.16
N GLY A 139 -8.62 14.30 2.68
CA GLY A 139 -10.02 13.89 2.76
C GLY A 139 -10.53 13.75 4.21
N LEU A 140 -9.67 13.35 5.13
CA LEU A 140 -9.96 13.25 6.55
C LEU A 140 -9.73 14.57 7.32
N GLY A 141 -9.36 15.64 6.61
CA GLY A 141 -9.22 16.99 7.18
C GLY A 141 -7.86 17.26 7.80
N PHE A 142 -6.83 16.49 7.45
CA PHE A 142 -5.44 16.77 7.82
C PHE A 142 -4.70 17.51 6.71
N LYS A 143 -3.59 18.14 7.05
CA LYS A 143 -2.67 18.74 6.08
C LYS A 143 -1.77 17.64 5.50
N TRP A 144 -1.68 17.56 4.18
CA TRP A 144 -0.66 16.75 3.52
C TRP A 144 0.70 17.45 3.58
N ASP A 145 1.70 16.75 4.08
CA ASP A 145 3.09 17.19 4.21
C ASP A 145 4.04 16.04 3.86
N GLU A 146 3.73 15.35 2.75
CA GLU A 146 4.48 14.21 2.23
C GLU A 146 4.70 13.08 3.26
N GLN A 147 3.74 12.87 4.16
CA GLN A 147 3.81 11.85 5.18
C GLN A 147 4.09 10.47 4.56
N ASP A 148 4.96 9.73 5.21
CA ASP A 148 5.32 8.39 4.79
C ASP A 148 4.44 7.33 5.50
N TYR A 149 4.53 6.09 5.07
CA TYR A 149 3.96 4.96 5.80
C TYR A 149 4.43 4.98 7.26
N ALA A 150 3.62 4.49 8.19
CA ALA A 150 4.13 4.19 9.52
C ALA A 150 5.29 3.19 9.41
N THR A 151 6.30 3.37 10.27
CA THR A 151 7.46 2.49 10.27
C THR A 151 7.12 1.15 10.90
N CYS A 152 7.44 0.06 10.20
CA CYS A 152 7.30 -1.30 10.74
C CYS A 152 8.26 -1.50 11.90
N ARG A 153 7.75 -2.02 13.02
CA ARG A 153 8.49 -2.26 14.26
C ARG A 153 9.07 -3.68 14.25
N ILE A 154 10.11 -3.88 13.48
CA ILE A 154 10.80 -5.16 13.40
C ILE A 154 12.31 -4.98 13.57
N GLU A 155 12.87 -5.68 14.53
CA GLU A 155 14.30 -5.85 14.61
C GLU A 155 14.74 -6.97 13.67
N HIS A 156 15.74 -6.72 12.86
CA HIS A 156 16.23 -7.68 11.89
C HIS A 156 17.72 -7.49 11.62
N GLU A 157 18.36 -8.61 11.28
CA GLU A 157 19.69 -8.59 10.66
C GLU A 157 19.56 -8.71 9.15
N THR A 158 20.42 -8.02 8.43
CA THR A 158 20.47 -8.15 6.96
C THR A 158 21.14 -9.47 6.60
N VAL A 159 20.41 -10.34 5.93
CA VAL A 159 20.86 -11.67 5.50
C VAL A 159 21.16 -11.70 3.99
N SER A 160 20.43 -10.94 3.20
CA SER A 160 20.57 -10.90 1.74
C SER A 160 20.67 -9.47 1.22
N ASP A 161 21.47 -9.27 0.17
CA ASP A 161 21.57 -7.96 -0.47
C ASP A 161 20.28 -7.60 -1.23
N VAL A 162 19.71 -8.56 -1.97
CA VAL A 162 18.53 -8.35 -2.81
C VAL A 162 17.48 -9.40 -2.56
N GLY A 163 16.28 -8.95 -2.23
CA GLY A 163 15.06 -9.77 -2.20
C GLY A 163 14.28 -9.62 -3.51
N LEU A 164 13.95 -10.73 -4.16
CA LEU A 164 13.12 -10.76 -5.36
C LEU A 164 11.69 -11.15 -5.00
N ASN A 165 10.78 -10.19 -5.12
CA ASN A 165 9.35 -10.37 -4.85
C ASN A 165 8.56 -10.39 -6.16
N ASN A 166 8.49 -11.55 -6.78
CA ASN A 166 7.80 -11.76 -8.06
C ASN A 166 6.31 -12.12 -7.91
N ASN A 167 5.79 -12.16 -6.68
CA ASN A 167 4.42 -12.62 -6.43
C ASN A 167 3.41 -11.50 -6.71
N VAL A 168 2.47 -11.80 -7.61
CA VAL A 168 1.35 -10.94 -7.99
C VAL A 168 0.07 -11.74 -7.80
N HIS A 169 -0.99 -11.09 -7.30
CA HIS A 169 -2.29 -11.75 -7.18
C HIS A 169 -2.78 -12.25 -8.55
N ALA A 170 -3.27 -13.48 -8.61
CA ALA A 170 -3.62 -14.16 -9.86
C ALA A 170 -4.60 -13.38 -10.76
N GLU A 171 -5.43 -12.52 -10.19
CA GLU A 171 -6.34 -11.67 -10.95
C GLU A 171 -5.64 -10.48 -11.64
N TRP A 172 -4.42 -10.11 -11.22
CA TRP A 172 -3.70 -8.95 -11.73
C TRP A 172 -2.56 -9.32 -12.67
N ILE A 173 -2.86 -10.15 -13.66
CA ILE A 173 -1.86 -10.60 -14.65
C ILE A 173 -1.21 -9.44 -15.41
N SER A 174 -1.89 -8.30 -15.55
CA SER A 174 -1.33 -7.08 -16.15
C SER A 174 -0.13 -6.53 -15.38
N LYS A 175 -0.02 -6.83 -14.08
CA LYS A 175 1.11 -6.42 -13.23
C LYS A 175 2.24 -7.44 -13.23
N MET A 176 2.13 -8.56 -13.95
CA MET A 176 3.17 -9.59 -13.98
C MET A 176 4.29 -9.20 -14.95
N TRP A 177 5.51 -9.08 -14.43
CA TRP A 177 6.72 -9.07 -15.25
C TRP A 177 7.03 -10.51 -15.68
N PRO A 178 7.52 -10.77 -16.91
CA PRO A 178 7.75 -12.12 -17.39
C PRO A 178 8.63 -12.95 -16.46
N ALA A 179 8.26 -14.21 -16.22
CA ALA A 179 8.98 -15.12 -15.30
C ALA A 179 10.44 -15.30 -15.71
N GLU A 180 10.69 -15.43 -17.02
CA GLU A 180 12.03 -15.52 -17.59
C GLU A 180 12.92 -14.30 -17.28
N ASN A 181 12.33 -13.12 -17.17
CA ASN A 181 13.07 -11.90 -16.82
C ASN A 181 13.46 -11.91 -15.33
N TRP A 182 12.61 -12.46 -14.48
CA TRP A 182 12.94 -12.67 -13.07
C TRP A 182 14.11 -13.63 -12.90
N GLU A 183 14.10 -14.77 -13.61
CA GLU A 183 15.17 -15.77 -13.58
C GLU A 183 16.47 -15.18 -14.09
N ARG A 184 16.46 -14.52 -15.26
CA ARG A 184 17.63 -13.84 -15.81
C ARG A 184 18.19 -12.77 -14.87
N SER A 185 17.32 -12.04 -14.18
CA SER A 185 17.73 -11.05 -13.19
C SER A 185 18.39 -11.71 -11.99
N ALA A 186 17.83 -12.80 -11.46
CA ALA A 186 18.41 -13.54 -10.35
C ALA A 186 19.80 -14.09 -10.68
N ASP A 187 19.96 -14.72 -11.86
CA ASP A 187 21.24 -15.26 -12.33
C ASP A 187 22.30 -14.16 -12.48
N ALA A 188 21.90 -13.02 -13.03
CA ALA A 188 22.82 -11.91 -13.22
C ALA A 188 23.21 -11.21 -11.92
N LEU A 189 22.26 -11.03 -11.00
CA LEU A 189 22.49 -10.46 -9.66
C LEU A 189 23.35 -11.39 -8.80
N GLY A 190 23.11 -12.70 -8.85
CA GLY A 190 23.85 -13.71 -8.08
C GLY A 190 25.35 -13.78 -8.40
N LYS A 191 25.80 -13.15 -9.51
CA LYS A 191 27.22 -13.04 -9.86
C LYS A 191 27.97 -11.99 -9.03
N PHE A 192 27.26 -11.07 -8.33
CA PHE A 192 27.91 -10.00 -7.60
C PHE A 192 27.29 -9.65 -6.24
N CYS A 193 26.13 -10.22 -5.90
CA CYS A 193 25.47 -10.03 -4.59
C CYS A 193 24.67 -11.26 -4.18
N SER A 194 24.29 -11.32 -2.90
CA SER A 194 23.40 -12.37 -2.40
C SER A 194 21.95 -12.06 -2.80
N VAL A 195 21.24 -13.09 -3.28
CA VAL A 195 19.85 -12.98 -3.76
C VAL A 195 18.96 -13.94 -2.97
N ALA A 196 17.82 -13.45 -2.52
CA ALA A 196 16.79 -14.27 -1.87
C ALA A 196 15.47 -14.13 -2.60
N TRP A 197 14.79 -15.25 -2.85
CA TRP A 197 13.45 -15.27 -3.42
C TRP A 197 12.39 -15.26 -2.31
N GLN A 198 11.29 -14.59 -2.60
CA GLN A 198 10.10 -14.67 -1.77
C GLN A 198 9.51 -16.08 -1.83
N GLN A 199 9.22 -16.66 -0.65
CA GLN A 199 8.82 -18.05 -0.49
C GLN A 199 7.31 -18.30 -0.57
N GLY A 200 6.49 -17.27 -0.77
CA GLY A 200 5.03 -17.32 -0.75
C GLY A 200 4.43 -16.41 0.32
N LEU A 201 3.09 -16.31 0.34
CA LEU A 201 2.34 -15.48 1.28
C LEU A 201 1.53 -16.33 2.29
N ASP A 202 1.88 -17.57 2.47
CA ASP A 202 1.13 -18.49 3.35
C ASP A 202 1.22 -18.02 4.82
N ASP A 203 2.35 -17.43 5.20
CA ASP A 203 2.55 -16.78 6.49
C ASP A 203 3.00 -15.31 6.30
N LEU A 204 2.14 -14.39 6.73
CA LEU A 204 2.42 -12.95 6.64
C LEU A 204 3.63 -12.53 7.49
N ASP A 205 3.81 -13.14 8.65
CA ASP A 205 4.92 -12.79 9.54
C ASP A 205 6.26 -13.26 8.96
N GLU A 206 6.30 -14.45 8.37
CA GLU A 206 7.48 -14.95 7.67
C GLU A 206 7.81 -14.07 6.46
N TYR A 207 6.78 -13.64 5.72
CA TYR A 207 6.96 -12.72 4.61
C TYR A 207 7.53 -11.37 5.03
N ILE A 208 7.02 -10.78 6.12
CA ILE A 208 7.53 -9.52 6.67
C ILE A 208 8.99 -9.70 7.13
N ARG A 209 9.30 -10.79 7.84
CA ARG A 209 10.67 -11.09 8.31
C ARG A 209 11.65 -11.29 7.16
N TRP A 210 11.25 -12.06 6.15
CA TRP A 210 12.06 -12.26 4.94
C TRP A 210 12.37 -10.91 4.27
N MET A 211 11.36 -10.07 4.08
CA MET A 211 11.54 -8.77 3.44
C MET A 211 12.41 -7.84 4.30
N ALA A 212 12.22 -7.87 5.62
CA ALA A 212 13.03 -7.10 6.56
C ALA A 212 14.51 -7.52 6.53
N ALA A 213 14.79 -8.81 6.32
CA ALA A 213 16.15 -9.34 6.22
C ALA A 213 16.88 -9.03 4.89
N CYS A 214 16.19 -8.43 3.90
CA CYS A 214 16.81 -7.98 2.67
C CYS A 214 17.24 -6.51 2.74
N ARG A 215 18.38 -6.17 2.14
CA ARG A 215 18.88 -4.79 2.05
C ARG A 215 18.12 -3.96 1.03
N LEU A 216 17.74 -4.58 -0.09
CA LEU A 216 17.01 -3.99 -1.21
C LEU A 216 15.94 -4.98 -1.68
N ILE A 217 14.78 -4.47 -2.10
CA ILE A 217 13.71 -5.29 -2.68
C ILE A 217 13.49 -4.90 -4.15
N VAL A 218 13.43 -5.91 -5.01
CA VAL A 218 12.88 -5.77 -6.37
C VAL A 218 11.47 -6.35 -6.36
N THR A 219 10.48 -5.57 -6.78
CA THR A 219 9.07 -5.97 -6.72
C THR A 219 8.25 -5.30 -7.81
N GLN A 220 7.04 -5.84 -8.03
CA GLN A 220 5.99 -5.17 -8.80
C GLN A 220 5.06 -4.38 -7.87
N ASP A 221 4.09 -3.65 -8.43
CA ASP A 221 3.07 -2.93 -7.67
C ASP A 221 2.09 -3.91 -7.01
N THR A 222 2.46 -4.40 -5.85
CA THR A 222 1.75 -5.38 -5.02
C THR A 222 1.84 -5.02 -3.54
N LEU A 223 1.25 -5.85 -2.66
CA LEU A 223 1.47 -5.75 -1.21
C LEU A 223 2.96 -5.60 -0.86
N GLY A 224 3.84 -6.30 -1.59
CA GLY A 224 5.29 -6.26 -1.36
C GLY A 224 5.90 -4.88 -1.50
N LEU A 225 5.43 -4.07 -2.46
CA LEU A 225 5.90 -2.70 -2.63
C LEU A 225 5.52 -1.81 -1.44
N HIS A 226 4.27 -1.91 -0.97
CA HIS A 226 3.80 -1.16 0.19
C HIS A 226 4.52 -1.59 1.46
N LEU A 227 4.73 -2.89 1.63
CA LEU A 227 5.41 -3.44 2.80
C LEU A 227 6.90 -3.05 2.82
N ALA A 228 7.60 -3.15 1.67
CA ALA A 228 8.99 -2.70 1.54
C ALA A 228 9.13 -1.21 1.84
N SER A 229 8.14 -0.40 1.43
CA SER A 229 8.08 1.03 1.75
C SER A 229 7.96 1.28 3.25
N ALA A 230 7.06 0.58 3.93
CA ALA A 230 6.85 0.66 5.37
C ALA A 230 8.06 0.15 6.17
N LEU A 231 8.79 -0.84 5.65
CA LEU A 231 10.06 -1.33 6.19
C LEU A 231 11.26 -0.41 5.88
N ARG A 232 11.04 0.73 5.23
CA ARG A 232 12.10 1.68 4.82
C ARG A 232 13.18 1.06 3.94
N LYS A 233 12.84 0.01 3.19
CA LYS A 233 13.79 -0.63 2.29
C LYS A 233 14.08 0.23 1.06
N ARG A 234 15.24 0.05 0.45
CA ARG A 234 15.50 0.48 -0.91
C ARG A 234 14.70 -0.41 -1.85
N VAL A 235 14.03 0.16 -2.83
CA VAL A 235 13.13 -0.59 -3.70
C VAL A 235 13.38 -0.27 -5.16
N VAL A 236 13.49 -1.30 -5.97
CA VAL A 236 13.33 -1.23 -7.42
C VAL A 236 11.93 -1.74 -7.74
N ALA A 237 11.05 -0.85 -8.15
CA ALA A 237 9.65 -1.15 -8.42
C ALA A 237 9.39 -1.22 -9.92
N ILE A 238 8.90 -2.36 -10.42
CA ILE A 238 8.48 -2.55 -11.81
C ILE A 238 6.98 -2.25 -11.87
N VAL A 239 6.61 -1.11 -12.45
CA VAL A 239 5.25 -0.57 -12.42
C VAL A 239 4.77 -0.17 -13.82
N GLY A 240 3.47 -0.21 -14.07
CA GLY A 240 2.94 0.11 -15.39
C GLY A 240 1.43 0.31 -15.42
N PRO A 241 0.60 -0.73 -15.27
CA PRO A 241 -0.85 -0.61 -15.44
C PRO A 241 -1.53 0.26 -14.41
N THR A 242 -0.90 0.50 -13.27
CA THR A 242 -1.43 1.30 -12.16
C THR A 242 -0.69 2.62 -12.01
N GLU A 243 -1.37 3.63 -11.47
CA GLU A 243 -0.77 4.92 -11.15
C GLU A 243 0.30 4.74 -10.06
N ASN A 244 1.45 5.36 -10.24
CA ASN A 244 2.61 5.16 -9.35
C ASN A 244 3.05 6.42 -8.59
N ARG A 245 2.21 7.44 -8.52
CA ARG A 245 2.52 8.69 -7.77
C ARG A 245 2.76 8.45 -6.28
N GLU A 246 2.25 7.33 -5.78
CA GLU A 246 2.45 6.89 -4.40
C GLU A 246 3.89 6.50 -4.08
N PHE A 247 4.74 6.35 -5.10
CA PHE A 247 6.10 5.82 -4.94
C PHE A 247 7.17 6.86 -5.26
N SER A 248 6.91 8.12 -4.95
CA SER A 248 7.85 9.23 -5.15
C SER A 248 8.94 9.34 -4.07
N TYR A 249 8.98 8.40 -3.12
CA TYR A 249 10.01 8.40 -2.07
C TYR A 249 11.40 8.16 -2.65
N ALA A 250 12.40 8.93 -2.18
CA ALA A 250 13.78 8.86 -2.67
C ALA A 250 14.43 7.46 -2.60
N ARG A 251 13.88 6.57 -1.75
CA ARG A 251 14.33 5.17 -1.63
C ARG A 251 13.75 4.22 -2.67
N ILE A 252 12.85 4.69 -3.55
CA ILE A 252 12.17 3.90 -4.58
C ILE A 252 12.60 4.36 -5.96
N VAL A 253 13.11 3.44 -6.76
CA VAL A 253 13.33 3.62 -8.19
C VAL A 253 12.23 2.88 -8.93
N SER A 254 11.37 3.61 -9.63
CA SER A 254 10.29 3.03 -10.45
C SER A 254 10.75 2.84 -11.88
N LEU A 255 10.72 1.60 -12.33
CA LEU A 255 10.96 1.21 -13.74
C LEU A 255 9.61 1.02 -14.42
N LYS A 256 9.44 1.69 -15.55
CA LYS A 256 8.19 1.74 -16.31
C LYS A 256 8.43 1.37 -17.75
N PRO A 257 7.47 0.69 -18.40
CA PRO A 257 7.47 0.59 -19.85
C PRO A 257 7.36 1.99 -20.48
N GLU A 258 7.67 2.08 -21.77
CA GLU A 258 7.41 3.30 -22.52
C GLU A 258 5.94 3.71 -22.41
N SER A 259 5.69 5.02 -22.43
CA SER A 259 4.34 5.54 -22.29
C SER A 259 3.44 5.05 -23.43
N ARG A 260 2.30 4.48 -23.07
CA ARG A 260 1.23 4.10 -23.99
C ARG A 260 -0.03 4.88 -23.66
N ASP A 261 -0.86 5.15 -24.67
CA ASP A 261 -2.13 5.89 -24.49
C ASP A 261 -3.08 5.25 -23.47
N CYS A 262 -2.92 3.94 -23.23
CA CYS A 262 -3.74 3.20 -22.27
C CYS A 262 -3.20 3.30 -20.82
N MET A 263 -2.06 3.94 -20.56
CA MET A 263 -1.46 3.96 -19.20
C MET A 263 -1.74 5.28 -18.48
N PRO A 264 -2.11 5.20 -17.18
CA PRO A 264 -2.44 4.00 -16.40
C PRO A 264 -3.81 3.43 -16.78
N CYS A 265 -3.90 2.14 -17.07
CA CYS A 265 -5.17 1.52 -17.47
C CYS A 265 -6.00 1.01 -16.28
N ASN A 266 -5.37 0.74 -15.13
CA ASN A 266 -6.00 0.16 -13.93
C ASN A 266 -6.81 -1.12 -14.21
N GLU A 267 -6.41 -1.89 -15.21
CA GLU A 267 -7.09 -3.12 -15.64
C GLU A 267 -6.34 -4.36 -15.11
N PRO A 268 -7.05 -5.36 -14.62
CA PRO A 268 -6.43 -6.60 -14.13
C PRO A 268 -5.78 -7.42 -15.24
N SER A 269 -6.24 -7.29 -16.49
CA SER A 269 -5.69 -7.95 -17.65
C SER A 269 -5.39 -6.96 -18.79
N CYS A 270 -4.36 -7.22 -19.58
CA CYS A 270 -3.97 -6.36 -20.67
C CYS A 270 -4.82 -6.65 -21.93
N ARG A 271 -5.55 -5.63 -22.42
CA ARG A 271 -6.33 -5.73 -23.66
C ARG A 271 -5.47 -5.86 -24.92
N MET A 272 -4.17 -5.55 -24.82
CA MET A 272 -3.22 -5.64 -25.94
C MET A 272 -2.55 -7.03 -26.04
N GLY A 273 -3.01 -8.00 -25.24
CA GLY A 273 -2.56 -9.40 -25.28
C GLY A 273 -1.36 -9.69 -24.35
N SER A 274 -0.29 -8.87 -24.37
CA SER A 274 0.86 -9.01 -23.47
C SER A 274 0.92 -7.86 -22.48
N SER A 275 1.38 -8.14 -21.24
CA SER A 275 1.61 -7.09 -20.26
C SER A 275 2.63 -6.07 -20.78
N CYS A 276 2.34 -4.77 -20.61
CA CYS A 276 3.30 -3.71 -20.93
C CYS A 276 4.60 -3.84 -20.12
N LEU A 277 4.57 -4.50 -18.97
CA LEU A 277 5.77 -4.73 -18.15
C LEU A 277 6.83 -5.58 -18.86
N SER A 278 6.47 -6.35 -19.91
CA SER A 278 7.46 -7.07 -20.71
C SER A 278 8.48 -6.16 -21.43
N GLU A 279 8.17 -4.86 -21.55
CA GLU A 279 9.07 -3.85 -22.14
C GLU A 279 10.16 -3.38 -21.15
N VAL A 280 9.96 -3.57 -19.85
CA VAL A 280 10.99 -3.26 -18.85
C VAL A 280 12.13 -4.28 -19.00
N ALA A 281 13.30 -3.82 -19.41
CA ALA A 281 14.43 -4.69 -19.67
C ALA A 281 15.10 -5.18 -18.38
N VAL A 282 15.64 -6.38 -18.42
CA VAL A 282 16.44 -6.95 -17.30
C VAL A 282 17.60 -6.03 -16.96
N GLU A 283 18.25 -5.46 -17.97
CA GLU A 283 19.40 -4.56 -17.83
C GLU A 283 19.04 -3.29 -17.03
N GLU A 284 17.83 -2.77 -17.17
CA GLU A 284 17.34 -1.62 -16.39
C GLU A 284 17.23 -1.99 -14.90
N VAL A 285 16.67 -3.18 -14.60
CA VAL A 285 16.58 -3.69 -13.23
C VAL A 285 17.98 -3.86 -12.63
N LEU A 286 18.90 -4.47 -13.36
CA LEU A 286 20.29 -4.66 -12.90
C LEU A 286 21.01 -3.34 -12.63
N ASN A 287 20.84 -2.36 -13.51
CA ASN A 287 21.45 -1.03 -13.35
C ASN A 287 20.88 -0.29 -12.14
N ALA A 288 19.57 -0.34 -11.96
CA ALA A 288 18.89 0.26 -10.79
C ALA A 288 19.38 -0.39 -9.48
N VAL A 289 19.42 -1.72 -9.41
CA VAL A 289 19.93 -2.45 -8.24
C VAL A 289 21.39 -2.08 -7.94
N LYS A 290 22.28 -2.10 -8.94
CA LYS A 290 23.69 -1.73 -8.76
C LYS A 290 23.85 -0.29 -8.26
N GLY A 291 23.10 0.65 -8.85
CA GLY A 291 23.09 2.04 -8.42
C GLY A 291 22.70 2.19 -6.96
N MET A 292 21.62 1.52 -6.56
CA MET A 292 21.12 1.58 -5.18
C MET A 292 22.05 0.88 -4.17
N LEU A 293 22.63 -0.27 -4.50
CA LEU A 293 23.57 -0.98 -3.62
C LEU A 293 24.87 -0.21 -3.41
N SER A 294 25.36 0.49 -4.44
CA SER A 294 26.60 1.27 -4.36
C SER A 294 26.46 2.62 -3.63
N GLY A 295 25.27 2.99 -3.19
CA GLY A 295 25.02 4.28 -2.53
C GLY A 295 25.01 5.49 -3.47
N LYS A 296 25.13 5.30 -4.79
CA LYS A 296 25.09 6.36 -5.81
C LYS A 296 23.69 6.75 -6.27
N GLY A 297 22.64 6.15 -5.67
CA GLY A 297 21.25 6.33 -6.07
C GLY A 297 20.50 7.37 -5.24
N SER A 298 20.97 8.62 -5.18
CA SER A 298 20.17 9.76 -4.73
C SER A 298 20.13 10.85 -5.82
N GLY A 299 19.63 10.47 -6.98
CA GLY A 299 19.32 11.40 -8.07
C GLY A 299 18.16 10.80 -8.84
N ASN A 300 16.99 11.46 -8.76
CA ASN A 300 15.91 11.23 -9.72
C ASN A 300 16.50 11.26 -11.12
N PRO A 301 16.28 10.27 -11.99
CA PRO A 301 16.54 10.48 -13.40
C PRO A 301 15.59 11.59 -13.85
N THR A 302 16.16 12.74 -14.08
CA THR A 302 15.51 13.93 -14.62
C THR A 302 14.71 13.53 -15.85
N THR A 303 13.43 13.73 -15.82
CA THR A 303 12.56 13.75 -16.99
C THR A 303 13.16 14.78 -17.97
N THR A 304 13.79 14.29 -19.02
CA THR A 304 14.22 15.15 -20.13
C THR A 304 12.96 15.65 -20.82
N LEU A 305 12.56 16.85 -20.48
CA LEU A 305 11.59 17.63 -21.26
C LEU A 305 12.21 17.89 -22.64
N HIS A 306 11.86 17.10 -23.63
CA HIS A 306 12.00 17.52 -25.02
C HIS A 306 10.90 18.51 -25.34
N THR A 307 11.27 19.79 -25.29
CA THR A 307 10.55 20.87 -25.98
C THR A 307 10.68 20.64 -27.49
N ARG A 308 9.56 20.34 -28.12
CA ARG A 308 9.17 20.79 -29.47
C ARG A 308 7.65 20.79 -29.61
#